data_c09822457a4e560b399feacb70deb9bf
#
_entry.id   c09822457a4e560b399feacb70deb9bf
#
_cell.length_a   1.000
_cell.length_b   1.000
_cell.length_c   1.000
_cell.angle_alpha   90.00
_cell.angle_beta   90.00
_cell.angle_gamma   90.00
#
_symmetry.space_group_name_H-M   'P 1'
#
loop_
_entity.id
_entity.type
_entity.pdbx_description
1 polymer ?
#
loop_
_entity_poly.entity_id
_entity_poly.type
_entity_poly.pdbx_seq_one_letter_code
_entity_poly.pdbx_strand_id
1 'polypeptide(L)'
;MTTRWLILNWHAERQAGDGDAISRWTPYDKPVVSAQKELSKLPVYQRVYQSLKTRALGVLPADLNLRDQVGPTFDQVFTSADDNKLVVPQFLTRYGLQSYFVKQRDELVELTAMDSWVLNLTRSVKYSDADRAEIQRQLTEQYISDYTATWRAGMDNLNIRNFESIGQLTGALEQVISGDQPLQRALTVLRDNTQPGVFSEKLSAKEREEALAEPDYQLLTRLGHEFAPENSTLAVQKDKESTMQAVYQQLTELHRYLLAIQNAPVPGKSALKAVQLRLDQNSSDPIFATRQMAKTLPAPLNRWVGRLTDQAWHVVMVEAVHYMEVDWRDSVVKPFNEQLANNYPFNPRSAQDASLDAFERFFKPDGILDTFYQQNLKLFIDNDLSLEDGDNNVIIREDIIAQLETAQKIRDIFFSKQNGLGTSFAVETVSLSGNKRRSVLNLDGQLVDYSQGRNYTAHLVWPNNMREGNESKLTLIGTSGNAPRSISFSGPWAQFRLFGAGQLTGVQDGNFTVRFSVDGGAMTYRVHTDTEDNPFSGGLFSQFGLSDTLY
;
A
#
# COMPACT_ATOMS: atom_id res chain seq x y z
N MET A 1 30.32 -3.94 -28.26
CA MET A 1 30.92 -2.70 -28.79
C MET A 1 32.21 -2.93 -29.61
N THR A 2 33.11 -3.82 -29.22
CA THR A 2 34.41 -4.03 -29.87
C THR A 2 34.34 -4.59 -31.31
N THR A 3 33.46 -5.54 -31.56
CA THR A 3 33.34 -6.17 -32.92
C THR A 3 32.79 -5.21 -33.96
N ARG A 4 31.85 -4.33 -33.60
CA ARG A 4 31.25 -3.32 -34.49
C ARG A 4 32.28 -2.25 -34.92
N TRP A 5 33.13 -1.84 -33.99
CA TRP A 5 34.20 -0.86 -34.24
C TRP A 5 35.29 -1.44 -35.17
N LEU A 6 35.67 -2.70 -35.01
CA LEU A 6 36.64 -3.40 -35.85
C LEU A 6 36.14 -3.57 -37.27
N ILE A 7 34.89 -3.92 -37.49
CA ILE A 7 34.28 -4.10 -38.82
C ILE A 7 34.15 -2.76 -39.56
N LEU A 8 33.75 -1.70 -38.88
CA LEU A 8 33.58 -0.36 -39.47
C LEU A 8 34.94 0.27 -39.83
N ASN A 9 35.98 0.12 -38.99
CA ASN A 9 37.32 0.59 -39.32
C ASN A 9 37.95 -0.17 -40.50
N TRP A 10 37.79 -1.48 -40.55
CA TRP A 10 38.28 -2.27 -41.67
C TRP A 10 37.62 -1.85 -43.04
N HIS A 11 36.34 -1.52 -43.05
CA HIS A 11 35.68 -0.99 -44.25
C HIS A 11 36.18 0.41 -44.62
N ALA A 12 36.42 1.28 -43.69
CA ALA A 12 36.90 2.63 -43.91
C ALA A 12 38.36 2.63 -44.46
N GLU A 13 39.24 1.80 -43.97
CA GLU A 13 40.62 1.69 -44.45
C GLU A 13 40.73 1.06 -45.83
N ARG A 14 39.83 0.10 -46.15
CA ARG A 14 39.78 -0.50 -47.49
C ARG A 14 39.27 0.47 -48.56
N GLN A 15 38.42 1.40 -48.21
CA GLN A 15 37.94 2.46 -49.11
C GLN A 15 38.98 3.59 -49.31
N ALA A 16 39.88 3.78 -48.35
CA ALA A 16 40.91 4.83 -48.42
C ALA A 16 42.09 4.50 -49.33
N GLY A 17 42.22 3.28 -49.85
CA GLY A 17 43.13 2.92 -50.92
C GLY A 17 44.62 2.87 -50.56
N ASP A 18 44.98 2.79 -49.29
CA ASP A 18 46.37 2.75 -48.82
C ASP A 18 46.83 1.28 -48.71
N GLY A 19 47.35 0.75 -49.82
CA GLY A 19 47.75 -0.65 -49.94
C GLY A 19 48.94 -1.09 -49.06
N ASP A 20 49.73 -0.17 -48.53
CA ASP A 20 50.93 -0.48 -47.71
C ASP A 20 50.61 -0.56 -46.21
N ALA A 21 49.54 0.02 -45.72
CA ALA A 21 49.10 -0.08 -44.32
C ALA A 21 48.52 -1.47 -43.99
N ILE A 22 47.96 -2.16 -44.99
CA ILE A 22 47.29 -3.46 -44.82
C ILE A 22 48.28 -4.60 -44.57
N SER A 23 49.52 -4.49 -45.06
CA SER A 23 50.56 -5.53 -44.93
C SER A 23 51.19 -5.62 -43.50
N ARG A 24 50.97 -4.63 -42.66
CA ARG A 24 51.50 -4.57 -41.27
C ARG A 24 50.48 -4.99 -40.18
N TRP A 25 49.22 -5.14 -40.51
CA TRP A 25 48.21 -5.64 -39.60
C TRP A 25 48.07 -7.15 -39.76
N THR A 26 48.74 -7.91 -38.88
CA THR A 26 48.30 -9.27 -38.62
C THR A 26 46.92 -9.16 -37.93
N PRO A 27 45.83 -9.60 -38.57
CA PRO A 27 44.54 -9.59 -37.94
C PRO A 27 44.63 -10.37 -36.62
N TYR A 28 44.01 -9.89 -35.58
CA TYR A 28 43.77 -10.70 -34.40
C TYR A 28 42.84 -11.83 -34.82
N ASP A 29 43.39 -12.87 -35.48
CA ASP A 29 42.62 -13.96 -36.10
C ASP A 29 41.76 -14.71 -35.05
N LYS A 30 42.24 -14.83 -33.81
CA LYS A 30 41.54 -15.57 -32.78
C LYS A 30 40.13 -15.06 -32.45
N PRO A 31 39.85 -13.76 -32.20
CA PRO A 31 38.50 -13.25 -32.00
C PRO A 31 37.61 -13.37 -33.20
N VAL A 32 38.14 -13.14 -34.40
CA VAL A 32 37.39 -13.26 -35.68
C VAL A 32 37.03 -14.71 -35.96
N VAL A 33 37.96 -15.64 -35.84
CA VAL A 33 37.70 -17.09 -36.00
C VAL A 33 36.77 -17.60 -34.93
N SER A 34 36.89 -17.14 -33.70
CA SER A 34 35.95 -17.50 -32.63
C SER A 34 34.55 -16.97 -32.90
N ALA A 35 34.40 -15.72 -33.33
CA ALA A 35 33.13 -15.14 -33.71
C ALA A 35 32.50 -15.86 -34.90
N GLN A 36 33.30 -16.18 -35.96
CA GLN A 36 32.83 -16.97 -37.10
C GLN A 36 32.36 -18.36 -36.69
N LYS A 37 33.08 -19.01 -35.77
CA LYS A 37 32.69 -20.32 -35.25
C LYS A 37 31.38 -20.26 -34.46
N GLU A 38 31.19 -19.24 -33.67
CA GLU A 38 29.91 -19.07 -32.96
C GLU A 38 28.76 -18.69 -33.94
N LEU A 39 29.01 -17.80 -34.86
CA LEU A 39 28.03 -17.44 -35.91
C LEU A 39 27.65 -18.65 -36.77
N SER A 40 28.59 -19.55 -37.07
CA SER A 40 28.32 -20.75 -37.89
C SER A 40 27.37 -21.75 -37.24
N LYS A 41 27.23 -21.68 -35.89
CA LYS A 41 26.27 -22.52 -35.15
C LYS A 41 24.81 -22.02 -35.31
N LEU A 42 24.61 -20.78 -35.70
CA LEU A 42 23.30 -20.21 -35.91
C LEU A 42 22.70 -20.62 -37.25
N PRO A 43 21.41 -20.90 -37.33
CA PRO A 43 20.73 -21.10 -38.62
C PRO A 43 20.90 -19.90 -39.57
N VAL A 44 20.88 -20.15 -40.87
CA VAL A 44 21.04 -19.11 -41.90
C VAL A 44 20.08 -17.95 -41.72
N TYR A 45 18.81 -18.22 -41.47
CA TYR A 45 17.81 -17.18 -41.31
C TYR A 45 18.10 -16.27 -40.11
N GLN A 46 18.64 -16.80 -39.00
CA GLN A 46 19.01 -15.98 -37.83
C GLN A 46 20.18 -15.04 -38.15
N ARG A 47 21.18 -15.51 -38.89
CA ARG A 47 22.33 -14.68 -39.30
C ARG A 47 21.87 -13.56 -40.24
N VAL A 48 21.05 -13.91 -41.22
CA VAL A 48 20.46 -12.95 -42.15
C VAL A 48 19.61 -11.93 -41.40
N TYR A 49 18.78 -12.37 -40.43
CA TYR A 49 17.97 -11.49 -39.63
C TYR A 49 18.80 -10.49 -38.81
N GLN A 50 19.88 -10.94 -38.16
CA GLN A 50 20.79 -10.05 -37.44
C GLN A 50 21.49 -9.05 -38.37
N SER A 51 21.87 -9.48 -39.57
CA SER A 51 22.44 -8.60 -40.60
C SER A 51 21.44 -7.52 -41.00
N LEU A 52 20.18 -7.88 -41.29
CA LEU A 52 19.12 -6.93 -41.61
C LEU A 52 18.91 -5.91 -40.47
N LYS A 53 18.81 -6.39 -39.23
CA LYS A 53 18.65 -5.55 -38.07
C LYS A 53 19.80 -4.56 -37.87
N THR A 54 21.04 -5.00 -38.12
CA THR A 54 22.23 -4.14 -37.99
C THR A 54 22.28 -3.08 -39.12
N ARG A 55 21.96 -3.45 -40.33
CA ARG A 55 21.92 -2.51 -41.48
C ARG A 55 20.77 -1.49 -41.33
N ALA A 56 19.63 -1.92 -40.81
CA ALA A 56 18.50 -1.03 -40.58
C ALA A 56 18.88 0.18 -39.75
N LEU A 57 19.80 0.03 -38.76
CA LEU A 57 20.30 1.13 -37.92
C LEU A 57 21.01 2.25 -38.72
N GLY A 58 21.56 1.93 -39.89
CA GLY A 58 22.23 2.91 -40.76
C GLY A 58 21.34 3.55 -41.83
N VAL A 59 20.15 2.99 -42.04
CA VAL A 59 19.27 3.38 -43.17
C VAL A 59 17.95 3.98 -42.68
N LEU A 60 17.41 3.44 -41.56
CA LEU A 60 16.13 3.90 -41.00
C LEU A 60 16.31 5.13 -40.13
N PRO A 61 15.25 5.95 -39.98
CA PRO A 61 15.22 7.05 -39.01
C PRO A 61 15.48 6.60 -37.57
N ALA A 62 15.56 7.56 -36.66
CA ALA A 62 15.69 7.29 -35.23
C ALA A 62 14.56 6.40 -34.71
N ASP A 63 14.88 5.61 -33.68
CA ASP A 63 13.95 4.71 -33.03
C ASP A 63 12.74 5.48 -32.42
N LEU A 64 11.59 4.84 -32.38
CA LEU A 64 10.37 5.41 -31.84
C LEU A 64 10.39 5.35 -30.32
N ASN A 65 10.24 6.49 -29.65
CA ASN A 65 10.12 6.56 -28.20
C ASN A 65 8.65 6.70 -27.78
N LEU A 66 8.12 5.73 -27.03
CA LEU A 66 6.73 5.74 -26.58
C LEU A 66 6.41 6.95 -25.71
N ARG A 67 7.36 7.42 -24.87
CA ARG A 67 7.20 8.62 -24.06
C ARG A 67 6.89 9.84 -24.93
N ASP A 68 7.68 10.04 -25.98
CA ASP A 68 7.52 11.17 -26.90
C ASP A 68 6.21 11.08 -27.70
N GLN A 69 5.79 9.86 -28.04
CA GLN A 69 4.55 9.62 -28.77
C GLN A 69 3.30 9.85 -27.93
N VAL A 70 3.36 9.48 -26.64
CA VAL A 70 2.28 9.76 -25.67
C VAL A 70 2.19 11.27 -25.42
N GLY A 71 3.32 11.96 -25.38
CA GLY A 71 3.36 13.42 -25.34
C GLY A 71 3.65 14.03 -23.97
N PRO A 72 3.44 15.35 -23.80
CA PRO A 72 3.93 16.12 -22.65
C PRO A 72 3.29 15.73 -21.31
N THR A 73 2.14 15.08 -21.33
CA THR A 73 1.45 14.61 -20.12
C THR A 73 1.87 13.21 -19.66
N PHE A 74 2.85 12.61 -20.35
CA PHE A 74 3.35 11.28 -20.00
C PHE A 74 3.69 11.17 -18.50
N ASP A 75 4.56 12.02 -17.99
CA ASP A 75 5.06 11.96 -16.62
C ASP A 75 4.01 12.33 -15.55
N GLN A 76 2.87 12.88 -15.97
CA GLN A 76 1.74 13.15 -15.07
C GLN A 76 0.91 11.90 -14.79
N VAL A 77 0.92 10.94 -15.70
CA VAL A 77 0.07 9.74 -15.65
C VAL A 77 0.88 8.46 -15.59
N PHE A 78 1.93 8.36 -16.39
CA PHE A 78 2.74 7.16 -16.52
C PHE A 78 4.07 7.24 -15.79
N THR A 79 4.59 6.07 -15.46
CA THR A 79 5.98 5.82 -15.06
C THR A 79 6.49 4.58 -15.80
N SER A 80 7.81 4.46 -15.89
CA SER A 80 8.47 3.31 -16.51
C SER A 80 9.47 2.70 -15.54
N ALA A 81 9.52 1.38 -15.46
CA ALA A 81 10.54 0.67 -14.70
C ALA A 81 11.87 0.57 -15.46
N ASP A 82 11.82 0.61 -16.80
CA ASP A 82 12.99 0.52 -17.68
C ASP A 82 12.75 1.35 -18.95
N ASP A 83 13.29 2.54 -18.99
CA ASP A 83 13.12 3.48 -20.13
C ASP A 83 13.63 2.93 -21.46
N ASN A 84 14.56 1.97 -21.45
CA ASN A 84 15.02 1.32 -22.68
C ASN A 84 13.90 0.53 -23.37
N LYS A 85 12.95 0.01 -22.62
CA LYS A 85 11.79 -0.71 -23.17
C LYS A 85 10.75 0.20 -23.79
N LEU A 86 10.79 1.51 -23.48
CA LEU A 86 9.94 2.50 -24.14
C LEU A 86 10.44 2.85 -25.53
N VAL A 87 11.66 2.45 -25.89
CA VAL A 87 12.26 2.69 -27.20
C VAL A 87 12.01 1.48 -28.09
N VAL A 88 11.15 1.66 -29.10
CA VAL A 88 10.87 0.66 -30.12
C VAL A 88 11.83 0.89 -31.29
N PRO A 89 12.69 -0.09 -31.66
CA PRO A 89 13.55 0.04 -32.82
C PRO A 89 12.75 0.38 -34.07
N GLN A 90 13.20 1.35 -34.84
CA GLN A 90 12.50 1.77 -36.07
C GLN A 90 12.27 0.61 -37.04
N PHE A 91 13.15 -0.39 -37.02
CA PHE A 91 13.02 -1.64 -37.77
C PHE A 91 11.73 -2.41 -37.40
N LEU A 92 11.25 -2.30 -36.17
CA LEU A 92 10.06 -2.97 -35.63
C LEU A 92 8.85 -2.00 -35.52
N THR A 93 8.76 -1.04 -36.45
CA THR A 93 7.60 -0.16 -36.63
C THR A 93 6.94 -0.44 -37.97
N ARG A 94 5.73 0.06 -38.17
CA ARG A 94 5.05 -0.01 -39.47
C ARG A 94 5.91 0.58 -40.58
N TYR A 95 6.56 1.71 -40.32
CA TYR A 95 7.46 2.33 -41.30
C TYR A 95 8.64 1.41 -41.66
N GLY A 96 9.32 0.83 -40.65
CA GLY A 96 10.41 -0.11 -40.86
C GLY A 96 9.98 -1.39 -41.58
N LEU A 97 8.78 -1.90 -41.29
CA LEU A 97 8.20 -3.03 -41.99
C LEU A 97 8.02 -2.74 -43.48
N GLN A 98 7.32 -1.63 -43.82
CA GLN A 98 6.95 -1.29 -45.20
C GLN A 98 8.12 -0.76 -46.03
N SER A 99 8.94 0.12 -45.44
CA SER A 99 10.02 0.78 -46.18
C SER A 99 11.28 -0.06 -46.30
N TYR A 100 11.50 -1.01 -45.42
CA TYR A 100 12.76 -1.75 -45.32
C TYR A 100 12.59 -3.27 -45.29
N PHE A 101 11.91 -3.85 -44.25
CA PHE A 101 11.91 -5.31 -44.04
C PHE A 101 11.34 -6.09 -45.23
N VAL A 102 10.16 -5.71 -45.73
CA VAL A 102 9.51 -6.41 -46.86
C VAL A 102 10.40 -6.40 -48.12
N LYS A 103 10.99 -5.25 -48.45
CA LYS A 103 11.87 -5.11 -49.60
C LYS A 103 13.14 -5.96 -49.48
N GLN A 104 13.79 -5.88 -48.33
CA GLN A 104 15.05 -6.60 -48.09
C GLN A 104 14.83 -8.12 -47.96
N ARG A 105 13.69 -8.56 -47.41
CA ARG A 105 13.33 -9.98 -47.37
C ARG A 105 13.23 -10.59 -48.75
N ASP A 106 12.73 -9.86 -49.73
CA ASP A 106 12.53 -10.35 -51.09
C ASP A 106 13.84 -10.36 -51.91
N GLU A 107 14.86 -9.56 -51.49
CA GLU A 107 16.21 -9.52 -52.06
C GLU A 107 17.17 -10.55 -51.43
N LEU A 108 16.70 -11.72 -51.05
CA LEU A 108 17.42 -12.76 -50.30
C LEU A 108 18.71 -13.26 -50.95
N VAL A 109 18.85 -13.13 -52.28
CA VAL A 109 20.04 -13.57 -53.01
C VAL A 109 21.28 -12.80 -52.56
N GLU A 110 21.18 -11.48 -52.38
CA GLU A 110 22.27 -10.65 -51.89
C GLU A 110 22.61 -10.92 -50.43
N LEU A 111 21.58 -11.13 -49.58
CA LEU A 111 21.74 -11.38 -48.16
C LEU A 111 22.43 -12.71 -47.85
N THR A 112 22.11 -13.76 -48.61
CA THR A 112 22.76 -15.07 -48.48
C THR A 112 24.18 -15.09 -49.04
N ALA A 113 24.47 -14.28 -50.08
CA ALA A 113 25.84 -14.10 -50.59
C ALA A 113 26.76 -13.42 -49.51
N MET A 114 26.22 -12.45 -48.80
CA MET A 114 26.95 -11.81 -47.69
C MET A 114 27.21 -12.74 -46.51
N ASP A 115 26.27 -13.63 -46.21
CA ASP A 115 26.46 -14.65 -45.14
C ASP A 115 27.67 -15.54 -45.47
N SER A 116 27.82 -15.97 -46.72
CA SER A 116 28.97 -16.75 -47.17
C SER A 116 30.30 -16.00 -47.00
N TRP A 117 30.31 -14.68 -47.21
CA TRP A 117 31.49 -13.85 -47.05
C TRP A 117 31.86 -13.65 -45.56
N VAL A 118 30.88 -13.36 -44.69
CA VAL A 118 31.11 -13.19 -43.24
C VAL A 118 31.72 -14.46 -42.64
N LEU A 119 31.30 -15.64 -43.09
CA LEU A 119 31.80 -16.93 -42.64
C LEU A 119 33.08 -17.39 -43.32
N ASN A 120 33.60 -16.61 -44.27
CA ASN A 120 34.80 -16.96 -45.06
C ASN A 120 34.66 -18.33 -45.77
N LEU A 121 33.46 -18.63 -46.26
CA LEU A 121 33.18 -19.87 -46.98
C LEU A 121 33.83 -19.82 -48.36
N THR A 122 34.70 -20.78 -48.65
CA THR A 122 35.44 -20.88 -49.93
C THR A 122 34.57 -21.27 -51.11
N ARG A 123 33.33 -21.67 -50.89
CA ARG A 123 32.32 -21.93 -51.92
C ARG A 123 31.02 -21.19 -51.58
N SER A 124 30.47 -20.46 -52.57
CA SER A 124 29.12 -19.91 -52.46
C SER A 124 28.13 -21.05 -52.36
N VAL A 125 27.35 -21.09 -51.29
CA VAL A 125 26.25 -22.04 -51.15
C VAL A 125 25.13 -21.60 -52.10
N LYS A 126 24.79 -22.45 -53.07
CA LYS A 126 23.61 -22.20 -53.92
C LYS A 126 22.39 -22.78 -53.23
N TYR A 127 21.51 -21.90 -52.78
CA TYR A 127 20.21 -22.30 -52.24
C TYR A 127 19.23 -22.58 -53.37
N SER A 128 18.46 -23.67 -53.27
CA SER A 128 17.32 -23.94 -54.13
C SER A 128 16.18 -22.95 -53.86
N ASP A 129 15.23 -22.87 -54.79
CA ASP A 129 14.03 -22.02 -54.56
C ASP A 129 13.24 -22.45 -53.34
N ALA A 130 13.21 -23.76 -53.04
CA ALA A 130 12.59 -24.29 -51.82
C ALA A 130 13.34 -23.85 -50.57
N ASP A 131 14.68 -23.88 -50.56
CA ASP A 131 15.49 -23.40 -49.42
C ASP A 131 15.28 -21.90 -49.19
N ARG A 132 15.20 -21.11 -50.25
CA ARG A 132 14.94 -19.68 -50.18
C ARG A 132 13.57 -19.39 -49.61
N ALA A 133 12.54 -20.10 -50.06
CA ALA A 133 11.19 -19.94 -49.54
C ALA A 133 11.11 -20.30 -48.02
N GLU A 134 11.83 -21.35 -47.62
CA GLU A 134 11.89 -21.72 -46.21
C GLU A 134 12.65 -20.69 -45.37
N ILE A 135 13.77 -20.16 -45.86
CA ILE A 135 14.50 -19.08 -45.18
C ILE A 135 13.62 -17.82 -45.06
N GLN A 136 12.89 -17.45 -46.11
CA GLN A 136 11.94 -16.30 -46.09
C GLN A 136 10.84 -16.51 -45.06
N ARG A 137 10.29 -17.72 -44.97
CA ARG A 137 9.26 -18.06 -43.99
C ARG A 137 9.81 -17.92 -42.57
N GLN A 138 10.96 -18.53 -42.26
CA GLN A 138 11.60 -18.45 -40.97
C GLN A 138 11.99 -17.01 -40.59
N LEU A 139 12.48 -16.24 -41.55
CA LEU A 139 12.80 -14.82 -41.36
C LEU A 139 11.58 -14.00 -40.97
N THR A 140 10.46 -14.27 -41.67
CA THR A 140 9.16 -13.62 -41.40
C THR A 140 8.64 -13.98 -39.99
N GLU A 141 8.71 -15.26 -39.61
CA GLU A 141 8.31 -15.69 -38.29
C GLU A 141 9.16 -15.02 -37.19
N GLN A 142 10.48 -14.96 -37.38
CA GLN A 142 11.38 -14.29 -36.41
C GLN A 142 11.06 -12.79 -36.31
N TYR A 143 10.80 -12.14 -37.43
CA TYR A 143 10.42 -10.72 -37.46
C TYR A 143 9.12 -10.46 -36.69
N ILE A 144 8.07 -11.26 -36.94
CA ILE A 144 6.79 -11.14 -36.23
C ILE A 144 6.96 -11.39 -34.73
N SER A 145 7.75 -12.41 -34.39
CA SER A 145 8.04 -12.71 -32.98
C SER A 145 8.72 -11.55 -32.27
N ASP A 146 9.78 -11.00 -32.88
CA ASP A 146 10.50 -9.84 -32.31
C ASP A 146 9.61 -8.59 -32.24
N TYR A 147 8.81 -8.37 -33.28
CA TYR A 147 7.88 -7.25 -33.36
C TYR A 147 6.86 -7.31 -32.22
N THR A 148 6.19 -8.45 -32.09
CA THR A 148 5.18 -8.68 -31.06
C THR A 148 5.77 -8.58 -29.65
N ALA A 149 6.92 -9.20 -29.42
CA ALA A 149 7.60 -9.17 -28.12
C ALA A 149 8.03 -7.75 -27.73
N THR A 150 8.55 -6.97 -28.69
CA THR A 150 9.00 -5.58 -28.44
C THR A 150 7.83 -4.66 -28.09
N TRP A 151 6.75 -4.71 -28.86
CA TRP A 151 5.56 -3.88 -28.58
C TRP A 151 4.86 -4.27 -27.29
N ARG A 152 4.73 -5.57 -26.99
CA ARG A 152 4.20 -6.03 -25.70
C ARG A 152 5.07 -5.57 -24.55
N ALA A 153 6.39 -5.73 -24.65
CA ALA A 153 7.31 -5.26 -23.61
C ALA A 153 7.23 -3.74 -23.39
N GLY A 154 7.08 -2.95 -24.47
CA GLY A 154 6.87 -1.52 -24.40
C GLY A 154 5.58 -1.15 -23.67
N MET A 155 4.46 -1.76 -24.07
CA MET A 155 3.16 -1.52 -23.46
C MET A 155 3.10 -1.99 -22.00
N ASP A 156 3.75 -3.13 -21.68
CA ASP A 156 3.83 -3.66 -20.33
C ASP A 156 4.68 -2.81 -19.38
N ASN A 157 5.61 -2.04 -19.95
CA ASN A 157 6.47 -1.15 -19.19
C ASN A 157 5.83 0.24 -18.94
N LEU A 158 4.70 0.54 -19.57
CA LEU A 158 3.87 1.71 -19.27
C LEU A 158 3.01 1.41 -18.03
N ASN A 159 3.40 1.96 -16.89
CA ASN A 159 2.69 1.80 -15.61
C ASN A 159 2.09 3.13 -15.16
N ILE A 160 0.94 3.09 -14.52
CA ILE A 160 0.38 4.26 -13.86
C ILE A 160 1.27 4.59 -12.64
N ARG A 161 1.65 5.85 -12.51
CA ARG A 161 2.46 6.30 -11.39
C ARG A 161 1.71 6.25 -10.06
N ASN A 162 2.44 6.33 -8.97
CA ASN A 162 1.87 6.52 -7.64
C ASN A 162 1.50 7.98 -7.41
N PHE A 163 0.43 8.20 -6.64
CA PHE A 163 -0.03 9.52 -6.25
C PHE A 163 -0.05 9.63 -4.73
N GLU A 164 0.38 10.77 -4.22
CA GLU A 164 0.49 11.02 -2.78
C GLU A 164 -0.75 11.71 -2.19
N SER A 165 -1.61 12.27 -3.06
CA SER A 165 -2.78 13.03 -2.63
C SER A 165 -3.93 12.94 -3.64
N ILE A 166 -5.15 13.19 -3.16
CA ILE A 166 -6.35 13.28 -4.00
C ILE A 166 -6.14 14.34 -5.11
N GLY A 167 -5.51 15.47 -4.78
CA GLY A 167 -5.27 16.55 -5.75
C GLY A 167 -4.33 16.16 -6.88
N GLN A 168 -3.28 15.37 -6.61
CA GLN A 168 -2.41 14.86 -7.66
C GLN A 168 -3.14 13.89 -8.59
N LEU A 169 -3.95 12.99 -8.02
CA LEU A 169 -4.70 12.02 -8.82
C LEU A 169 -5.81 12.68 -9.64
N THR A 170 -6.55 13.65 -9.06
CA THR A 170 -7.61 14.37 -9.81
C THR A 170 -7.02 15.15 -10.98
N GLY A 171 -5.85 15.79 -10.81
CA GLY A 171 -5.12 16.45 -11.90
C GLY A 171 -4.69 15.47 -13.00
N ALA A 172 -4.20 14.27 -12.64
CA ALA A 172 -3.85 13.23 -13.60
C ALA A 172 -5.09 12.69 -14.34
N LEU A 173 -6.19 12.44 -13.62
CA LEU A 173 -7.45 12.00 -14.23
C LEU A 173 -8.03 13.04 -15.20
N GLU A 174 -7.89 14.33 -14.91
CA GLU A 174 -8.29 15.39 -15.83
C GLU A 174 -7.52 15.32 -17.16
N GLN A 175 -6.20 15.06 -17.11
CA GLN A 175 -5.39 14.85 -18.32
C GLN A 175 -5.81 13.57 -19.08
N VAL A 176 -6.17 12.52 -18.35
CA VAL A 176 -6.65 11.27 -18.98
C VAL A 176 -7.97 11.49 -19.71
N ILE A 177 -8.91 12.22 -19.10
CA ILE A 177 -10.30 12.33 -19.59
C ILE A 177 -10.43 13.41 -20.68
N SER A 178 -9.95 14.61 -20.44
CA SER A 178 -10.21 15.80 -21.26
C SER A 178 -8.98 16.50 -21.80
N GLY A 179 -7.79 16.17 -21.29
CA GLY A 179 -6.53 16.74 -21.73
C GLY A 179 -5.95 16.02 -22.96
N ASP A 180 -4.67 15.68 -22.89
CA ASP A 180 -3.94 14.99 -23.97
C ASP A 180 -4.35 13.52 -24.17
N GLN A 181 -5.14 12.97 -23.27
CA GLN A 181 -5.63 11.58 -23.32
C GLN A 181 -4.52 10.54 -23.47
N PRO A 182 -3.53 10.51 -22.56
CA PRO A 182 -2.31 9.70 -22.73
C PRO A 182 -2.58 8.20 -22.84
N LEU A 183 -3.64 7.65 -22.23
CA LEU A 183 -4.02 6.25 -22.41
C LEU A 183 -4.45 5.96 -23.85
N GLN A 184 -5.27 6.81 -24.42
CA GLN A 184 -5.72 6.66 -25.80
C GLN A 184 -4.57 6.87 -26.78
N ARG A 185 -3.68 7.84 -26.54
CA ARG A 185 -2.50 8.05 -27.37
C ARG A 185 -1.60 6.82 -27.40
N ALA A 186 -1.29 6.22 -26.24
CA ALA A 186 -0.49 5.00 -26.17
C ALA A 186 -1.10 3.86 -27.01
N LEU A 187 -2.42 3.63 -26.86
CA LEU A 187 -3.13 2.62 -27.66
C LEU A 187 -3.19 2.98 -29.15
N THR A 188 -3.30 4.27 -29.49
CA THR A 188 -3.29 4.73 -30.87
C THR A 188 -1.95 4.46 -31.54
N VAL A 189 -0.84 4.75 -30.84
CA VAL A 189 0.51 4.45 -31.34
C VAL A 189 0.69 2.95 -31.58
N LEU A 190 0.21 2.11 -30.67
CA LEU A 190 0.22 0.65 -30.86
C LEU A 190 -0.60 0.26 -32.10
N ARG A 191 -1.85 0.70 -32.18
CA ARG A 191 -2.75 0.40 -33.31
C ARG A 191 -2.14 0.83 -34.65
N ASP A 192 -1.64 2.05 -34.72
CA ASP A 192 -1.10 2.61 -35.96
C ASP A 192 0.14 1.86 -36.46
N ASN A 193 0.83 1.15 -35.59
CA ASN A 193 1.96 0.30 -35.92
C ASN A 193 1.60 -1.18 -36.09
N THR A 194 0.47 -1.65 -35.64
CA THR A 194 0.12 -3.08 -35.63
C THR A 194 -1.07 -3.42 -36.53
N GLN A 195 -1.77 -2.44 -37.09
CA GLN A 195 -2.89 -2.69 -37.98
C GLN A 195 -2.60 -2.16 -39.41
N PRO A 196 -3.13 -2.81 -40.43
CA PRO A 196 -3.13 -2.25 -41.78
C PRO A 196 -3.99 -0.97 -41.81
N GLY A 197 -3.62 -0.02 -42.65
CA GLY A 197 -4.40 1.18 -42.87
C GLY A 197 -5.79 0.88 -43.44
N VAL A 198 -6.76 1.72 -43.10
CA VAL A 198 -8.10 1.65 -43.69
C VAL A 198 -8.01 2.08 -45.18
N PHE A 199 -8.56 1.28 -46.05
CA PHE A 199 -8.63 1.65 -47.47
C PHE A 199 -9.54 2.85 -47.70
N SER A 200 -9.13 3.72 -48.61
CA SER A 200 -10.02 4.80 -49.09
C SER A 200 -11.30 4.20 -49.70
N GLU A 201 -12.45 4.79 -49.37
CA GLU A 201 -13.73 4.40 -49.97
C GLU A 201 -13.75 4.56 -51.51
N LYS A 202 -12.81 5.33 -52.05
CA LYS A 202 -12.67 5.61 -53.50
C LYS A 202 -11.95 4.49 -54.27
N LEU A 203 -11.35 3.51 -53.63
CA LEU A 203 -10.68 2.39 -54.26
C LEU A 203 -11.71 1.47 -54.94
N SER A 204 -11.46 1.11 -56.18
CA SER A 204 -12.21 0.08 -56.90
C SER A 204 -12.02 -1.30 -56.25
N ALA A 205 -12.89 -2.23 -56.54
CA ALA A 205 -12.81 -3.59 -56.03
C ALA A 205 -11.46 -4.27 -56.43
N LYS A 206 -10.98 -4.03 -57.65
CA LYS A 206 -9.73 -4.58 -58.15
C LYS A 206 -8.50 -3.99 -57.42
N GLU A 207 -8.45 -2.67 -57.26
CA GLU A 207 -7.36 -1.99 -56.54
C GLU A 207 -7.32 -2.43 -55.07
N ARG A 208 -8.49 -2.70 -54.47
CA ARG A 208 -8.58 -3.23 -53.10
C ARG A 208 -8.07 -4.66 -53.02
N GLU A 209 -8.38 -5.52 -53.99
CA GLU A 209 -7.88 -6.88 -54.06
C GLU A 209 -6.35 -6.92 -54.23
N GLU A 210 -5.81 -6.08 -55.12
CA GLU A 210 -4.37 -5.91 -55.32
C GLU A 210 -3.68 -5.44 -54.01
N ALA A 211 -4.22 -4.44 -53.35
CA ALA A 211 -3.68 -3.95 -52.08
C ALA A 211 -3.74 -4.99 -50.91
N LEU A 212 -4.78 -5.83 -50.91
CA LEU A 212 -4.90 -6.94 -49.94
C LEU A 212 -3.85 -8.04 -50.19
N ALA A 213 -3.39 -8.20 -51.40
CA ALA A 213 -2.38 -9.18 -51.78
C ALA A 213 -0.95 -8.71 -51.51
N GLU A 214 -0.75 -7.41 -51.23
CA GLU A 214 0.58 -6.88 -50.91
C GLU A 214 1.18 -7.52 -49.65
N PRO A 215 2.48 -7.91 -49.67
CA PRO A 215 3.12 -8.60 -48.58
C PRO A 215 3.13 -7.80 -47.27
N ASP A 216 3.28 -6.48 -47.31
CA ASP A 216 3.26 -5.62 -46.13
C ASP A 216 1.86 -5.56 -45.49
N TYR A 217 0.79 -5.54 -46.31
CA TYR A 217 -0.57 -5.59 -45.85
C TYR A 217 -0.89 -6.92 -45.14
N GLN A 218 -0.45 -8.03 -45.71
CA GLN A 218 -0.64 -9.36 -45.10
C GLN A 218 0.10 -9.48 -43.76
N LEU A 219 1.33 -8.96 -43.66
CA LEU A 219 2.09 -8.94 -42.41
C LEU A 219 1.43 -8.05 -41.37
N LEU A 220 0.96 -6.86 -41.74
CA LEU A 220 0.22 -5.98 -40.82
C LEU A 220 -1.11 -6.59 -40.40
N THR A 221 -1.80 -7.30 -41.28
CA THR A 221 -3.02 -8.04 -40.91
C THR A 221 -2.72 -9.12 -39.90
N ARG A 222 -1.63 -9.85 -40.07
CA ARG A 222 -1.18 -10.88 -39.10
C ARG A 222 -0.80 -10.26 -37.75
N LEU A 223 -0.04 -9.17 -37.75
CA LEU A 223 0.25 -8.41 -36.54
C LEU A 223 -1.03 -7.86 -35.85
N GLY A 224 -1.99 -7.39 -36.64
CA GLY A 224 -3.29 -6.94 -36.16
C GLY A 224 -4.08 -8.03 -35.42
N HIS A 225 -3.94 -9.29 -35.86
CA HIS A 225 -4.53 -10.43 -35.14
C HIS A 225 -3.86 -10.67 -33.78
N GLU A 226 -2.53 -10.51 -33.68
CA GLU A 226 -1.79 -10.64 -32.43
C GLU A 226 -2.17 -9.56 -31.40
N PHE A 227 -2.57 -8.38 -31.84
CA PHE A 227 -2.99 -7.24 -31.02
C PHE A 227 -4.49 -6.93 -31.13
N ALA A 228 -5.30 -7.90 -31.53
CA ALA A 228 -6.73 -7.68 -31.77
C ALA A 228 -7.48 -7.21 -30.50
N PRO A 229 -7.21 -7.75 -29.29
CA PRO A 229 -7.88 -7.28 -28.07
C PRO A 229 -7.57 -5.81 -27.79
N GLU A 230 -6.30 -5.40 -27.86
CA GLU A 230 -5.84 -4.03 -27.60
C GLU A 230 -6.44 -3.06 -28.63
N ASN A 231 -6.35 -3.42 -29.89
CA ASN A 231 -6.85 -2.60 -31.00
C ASN A 231 -8.37 -2.45 -30.99
N SER A 232 -9.10 -3.46 -30.49
CA SER A 232 -10.57 -3.42 -30.40
C SER A 232 -11.07 -2.34 -29.43
N THR A 233 -10.24 -1.92 -28.48
CA THR A 233 -10.62 -0.90 -27.49
C THR A 233 -10.90 0.47 -28.12
N LEU A 234 -10.22 0.77 -29.24
CA LEU A 234 -10.37 2.00 -30.01
C LEU A 234 -11.38 1.88 -31.16
N ALA A 235 -11.88 0.67 -31.43
CA ALA A 235 -12.78 0.44 -32.54
C ALA A 235 -14.16 1.05 -32.27
N VAL A 236 -14.61 1.90 -33.18
CA VAL A 236 -15.98 2.42 -33.19
C VAL A 236 -16.86 1.44 -33.96
N GLN A 237 -17.82 0.83 -33.30
CA GLN A 237 -18.83 0.01 -33.95
C GLN A 237 -20.05 0.86 -34.30
N LYS A 238 -20.72 0.52 -35.40
CA LYS A 238 -21.96 1.19 -35.82
C LYS A 238 -22.98 1.04 -34.68
N ASP A 239 -23.47 2.16 -34.14
CA ASP A 239 -24.45 2.24 -33.06
C ASP A 239 -23.97 1.78 -31.65
N LYS A 240 -22.66 1.65 -31.42
CA LYS A 240 -22.09 1.39 -30.07
C LYS A 240 -20.91 2.30 -29.78
N GLU A 241 -20.87 2.80 -28.57
CA GLU A 241 -19.70 3.51 -28.06
C GLU A 241 -18.46 2.60 -28.03
N SER A 242 -17.28 3.18 -28.29
CA SER A 242 -16.03 2.43 -28.17
C SER A 242 -15.78 2.05 -26.70
N THR A 243 -15.05 0.96 -26.47
CA THR A 243 -14.63 0.57 -25.11
C THR A 243 -13.90 1.73 -24.41
N MET A 244 -13.05 2.45 -25.15
CA MET A 244 -12.32 3.60 -24.60
C MET A 244 -13.24 4.74 -24.17
N GLN A 245 -14.33 4.98 -24.88
CA GLN A 245 -15.33 5.98 -24.52
C GLN A 245 -16.07 5.61 -23.22
N ALA A 246 -16.45 4.33 -23.07
CA ALA A 246 -17.03 3.83 -21.83
C ALA A 246 -16.06 3.95 -20.64
N VAL A 247 -14.77 3.71 -20.86
CA VAL A 247 -13.73 3.93 -19.85
C VAL A 247 -13.67 5.39 -19.44
N TYR A 248 -13.69 6.32 -20.38
CA TYR A 248 -13.69 7.76 -20.06
C TYR A 248 -14.92 8.21 -19.27
N GLN A 249 -16.07 7.69 -19.58
CA GLN A 249 -17.29 7.98 -18.80
C GLN A 249 -17.13 7.50 -17.35
N GLN A 250 -16.64 6.28 -17.16
CA GLN A 250 -16.42 5.73 -15.83
C GLN A 250 -15.32 6.49 -15.06
N LEU A 251 -14.23 6.85 -15.70
CA LEU A 251 -13.18 7.66 -15.10
C LEU A 251 -13.66 9.09 -14.78
N THR A 252 -14.60 9.63 -15.54
CA THR A 252 -15.26 10.92 -15.25
C THR A 252 -16.08 10.84 -13.95
N GLU A 253 -16.80 9.74 -13.73
CA GLU A 253 -17.52 9.53 -12.48
C GLU A 253 -16.56 9.39 -11.30
N LEU A 254 -15.45 8.65 -11.48
CA LEU A 254 -14.39 8.52 -10.47
C LEU A 254 -13.76 9.89 -10.14
N HIS A 255 -13.44 10.67 -11.16
CA HIS A 255 -12.88 12.02 -11.02
C HIS A 255 -13.84 12.94 -10.25
N ARG A 256 -15.12 12.95 -10.61
CA ARG A 256 -16.16 13.74 -9.92
C ARG A 256 -16.30 13.35 -8.45
N TYR A 257 -16.24 12.06 -8.17
CA TYR A 257 -16.28 11.53 -6.81
C TYR A 257 -15.11 12.02 -5.96
N LEU A 258 -13.88 11.92 -6.49
CA LEU A 258 -12.68 12.40 -5.82
C LEU A 258 -12.67 13.92 -5.63
N LEU A 259 -13.13 14.68 -6.62
CA LEU A 259 -13.32 16.13 -6.50
C LEU A 259 -14.33 16.51 -5.42
N ALA A 260 -15.40 15.76 -5.26
CA ALA A 260 -16.38 15.99 -4.21
C ALA A 260 -15.77 15.81 -2.82
N ILE A 261 -14.87 14.83 -2.64
CA ILE A 261 -14.13 14.66 -1.39
C ILE A 261 -13.14 15.81 -1.19
N GLN A 262 -12.34 16.13 -2.21
CA GLN A 262 -11.31 17.16 -2.16
C GLN A 262 -11.87 18.55 -1.83
N ASN A 263 -13.02 18.89 -2.40
CA ASN A 263 -13.65 20.21 -2.27
C ASN A 263 -14.67 20.28 -1.11
N ALA A 264 -14.78 19.24 -0.30
CA ALA A 264 -15.62 19.26 0.88
C ALA A 264 -15.12 20.28 1.92
N PRO A 265 -15.98 20.85 2.78
CA PRO A 265 -15.54 21.78 3.84
C PRO A 265 -14.45 21.22 4.74
N VAL A 266 -14.44 19.91 4.98
CA VAL A 266 -13.39 19.18 5.69
C VAL A 266 -13.09 17.91 4.86
N PRO A 267 -12.11 17.98 3.93
CA PRO A 267 -11.81 16.89 3.01
C PRO A 267 -11.51 15.56 3.71
N GLY A 268 -10.68 15.57 4.75
CA GLY A 268 -10.31 14.37 5.51
C GLY A 268 -11.51 13.70 6.18
N LYS A 269 -12.47 14.46 6.71
CA LYS A 269 -13.72 13.92 7.25
C LYS A 269 -14.57 13.27 6.18
N SER A 270 -14.60 13.86 4.99
CA SER A 270 -15.33 13.30 3.84
C SER A 270 -14.65 12.03 3.32
N ALA A 271 -13.33 12.00 3.30
CA ALA A 271 -12.54 10.81 2.98
C ALA A 271 -12.80 9.68 3.99
N LEU A 272 -12.76 9.99 5.29
CA LEU A 272 -13.06 9.00 6.33
C LEU A 272 -14.47 8.42 6.18
N LYS A 273 -15.46 9.27 5.93
CA LYS A 273 -16.83 8.81 5.67
C LYS A 273 -16.91 7.92 4.43
N ALA A 274 -16.20 8.26 3.36
CA ALA A 274 -16.14 7.46 2.14
C ALA A 274 -15.55 6.06 2.40
N VAL A 275 -14.48 5.99 3.19
CA VAL A 275 -13.87 4.72 3.63
C VAL A 275 -14.86 3.90 4.45
N GLN A 276 -15.49 4.49 5.45
CA GLN A 276 -16.46 3.82 6.31
C GLN A 276 -17.64 3.25 5.53
N LEU A 277 -18.23 4.02 4.60
CA LEU A 277 -19.33 3.56 3.75
C LEU A 277 -18.93 2.38 2.87
N ARG A 278 -17.71 2.36 2.37
CA ARG A 278 -17.21 1.25 1.55
C ARG A 278 -16.97 -0.01 2.37
N LEU A 279 -16.45 0.11 3.59
CA LEU A 279 -16.20 -1.03 4.48
C LEU A 279 -17.49 -1.66 5.00
N ASP A 280 -18.55 -0.88 5.15
CA ASP A 280 -19.88 -1.35 5.59
C ASP A 280 -20.64 -2.16 4.52
N GLN A 281 -19.95 -2.62 3.46
CA GLN A 281 -20.39 -3.57 2.42
C GLN A 281 -21.63 -3.16 1.58
N ASN A 282 -22.15 -1.96 1.70
CA ASN A 282 -23.38 -1.53 1.02
C ASN A 282 -23.18 -0.49 -0.09
N SER A 283 -21.95 -0.13 -0.45
CA SER A 283 -21.74 0.95 -1.42
C SER A 283 -21.19 0.46 -2.76
N SER A 284 -21.93 0.69 -3.81
CA SER A 284 -21.43 0.74 -5.19
C SER A 284 -20.86 2.12 -5.48
N ASP A 285 -19.75 2.49 -4.82
CA ASP A 285 -19.08 3.75 -5.10
C ASP A 285 -18.35 3.72 -6.48
N PRO A 286 -17.98 4.88 -7.05
CA PRO A 286 -17.29 4.94 -8.33
C PRO A 286 -15.93 4.22 -8.35
N ILE A 287 -15.23 4.09 -7.21
CA ILE A 287 -13.99 3.31 -7.12
C ILE A 287 -14.29 1.82 -7.36
N PHE A 288 -15.34 1.29 -6.71
CA PHE A 288 -15.76 -0.09 -6.90
C PHE A 288 -16.22 -0.33 -8.35
N ALA A 289 -17.05 0.55 -8.90
CA ALA A 289 -17.54 0.44 -10.27
C ALA A 289 -16.39 0.45 -11.29
N THR A 290 -15.41 1.33 -11.11
CA THR A 290 -14.22 1.40 -11.96
C THR A 290 -13.38 0.13 -11.85
N ARG A 291 -13.24 -0.44 -10.65
CA ARG A 291 -12.53 -1.71 -10.42
C ARG A 291 -13.23 -2.89 -11.13
N GLN A 292 -14.55 -2.94 -11.11
CA GLN A 292 -15.29 -3.98 -11.84
C GLN A 292 -15.14 -3.83 -13.35
N MET A 293 -15.20 -2.60 -13.85
CA MET A 293 -14.94 -2.33 -15.28
C MET A 293 -13.52 -2.78 -15.67
N ALA A 294 -12.49 -2.43 -14.88
CA ALA A 294 -11.11 -2.80 -15.18
C ALA A 294 -10.93 -4.29 -15.43
N LYS A 295 -11.64 -5.14 -14.69
CA LYS A 295 -11.58 -6.61 -14.84
C LYS A 295 -12.09 -7.11 -16.19
N THR A 296 -12.90 -6.33 -16.89
CA THR A 296 -13.48 -6.71 -18.18
C THR A 296 -12.68 -6.20 -19.37
N LEU A 297 -11.70 -5.33 -19.12
CA LEU A 297 -10.91 -4.69 -20.16
C LEU A 297 -9.75 -5.60 -20.62
N PRO A 298 -9.32 -5.52 -21.89
CA PRO A 298 -8.11 -6.19 -22.33
C PRO A 298 -6.86 -5.48 -21.82
N ALA A 299 -5.73 -6.21 -21.77
CA ALA A 299 -4.43 -5.60 -21.49
C ALA A 299 -4.04 -4.61 -22.62
N PRO A 300 -3.28 -3.54 -22.33
CA PRO A 300 -2.81 -3.09 -21.02
C PRO A 300 -3.82 -2.25 -20.25
N LEU A 301 -4.98 -1.96 -20.88
CA LEU A 301 -5.99 -1.03 -20.35
C LEU A 301 -6.58 -1.51 -19.00
N ASN A 302 -6.77 -2.82 -18.84
CA ASN A 302 -7.20 -3.41 -17.57
C ASN A 302 -6.25 -3.05 -16.41
N ARG A 303 -4.94 -3.13 -16.66
CA ARG A 303 -3.90 -2.82 -15.70
C ARG A 303 -3.87 -1.32 -15.38
N TRP A 304 -3.95 -0.46 -16.40
CA TRP A 304 -3.93 0.99 -16.19
C TRP A 304 -5.15 1.48 -15.42
N VAL A 305 -6.35 1.07 -15.83
CA VAL A 305 -7.60 1.43 -15.12
C VAL A 305 -7.64 0.81 -13.73
N GLY A 306 -7.20 -0.44 -13.58
CA GLY A 306 -7.06 -1.09 -12.28
C GLY A 306 -6.14 -0.32 -11.35
N ARG A 307 -4.96 0.09 -11.84
CA ARG A 307 -4.00 0.86 -11.04
C ARG A 307 -4.52 2.25 -10.67
N LEU A 308 -5.20 2.95 -11.59
CA LEU A 308 -5.88 4.22 -11.26
C LEU A 308 -6.89 4.04 -10.13
N THR A 309 -7.61 2.92 -10.14
CA THR A 309 -8.59 2.58 -9.09
C THR A 309 -7.91 2.29 -7.75
N ASP A 310 -6.79 1.55 -7.76
CA ASP A 310 -6.00 1.27 -6.56
C ASP A 310 -5.42 2.56 -5.98
N GLN A 311 -4.92 3.43 -6.84
CA GLN A 311 -4.44 4.76 -6.43
C GLN A 311 -5.56 5.64 -5.89
N ALA A 312 -6.77 5.58 -6.45
CA ALA A 312 -7.93 6.32 -5.93
C ALA A 312 -8.28 5.87 -4.51
N TRP A 313 -8.29 4.56 -4.27
CA TRP A 313 -8.47 4.02 -2.93
C TRP A 313 -7.37 4.44 -1.98
N HIS A 314 -6.11 4.32 -2.41
CA HIS A 314 -4.94 4.68 -1.62
C HIS A 314 -4.99 6.15 -1.14
N VAL A 315 -5.18 7.10 -2.06
CA VAL A 315 -5.18 8.53 -1.68
C VAL A 315 -6.36 8.92 -0.79
N VAL A 316 -7.52 8.28 -0.95
CA VAL A 316 -8.68 8.48 -0.06
C VAL A 316 -8.38 7.91 1.33
N MET A 317 -7.74 6.74 1.41
CA MET A 317 -7.32 6.15 2.68
C MET A 317 -6.27 7.00 3.40
N VAL A 318 -5.26 7.49 2.69
CA VAL A 318 -4.23 8.38 3.26
C VAL A 318 -4.85 9.65 3.84
N GLU A 319 -5.77 10.27 3.12
CA GLU A 319 -6.47 11.47 3.59
C GLU A 319 -7.35 11.19 4.82
N ALA A 320 -8.05 10.06 4.82
CA ALA A 320 -8.89 9.61 5.93
C ALA A 320 -8.07 9.33 7.19
N VAL A 321 -6.95 8.61 7.05
CA VAL A 321 -6.06 8.25 8.15
C VAL A 321 -5.38 9.49 8.74
N HIS A 322 -4.93 10.41 7.88
CA HIS A 322 -4.35 11.67 8.33
C HIS A 322 -5.36 12.50 9.14
N TYR A 323 -6.58 12.63 8.66
CA TYR A 323 -7.65 13.31 9.40
C TYR A 323 -7.92 12.63 10.75
N MET A 324 -8.04 11.30 10.74
CA MET A 324 -8.29 10.50 11.94
C MET A 324 -7.17 10.66 12.98
N GLU A 325 -5.91 10.74 12.56
CA GLU A 325 -4.78 10.97 13.45
C GLU A 325 -4.78 12.36 14.09
N VAL A 326 -5.12 13.39 13.33
CA VAL A 326 -5.27 14.76 13.86
C VAL A 326 -6.40 14.80 14.89
N ASP A 327 -7.54 14.20 14.57
CA ASP A 327 -8.69 14.13 15.49
C ASP A 327 -8.38 13.29 16.74
N TRP A 328 -7.65 12.19 16.60
CA TRP A 328 -7.16 11.38 17.73
C TRP A 328 -6.33 12.22 18.69
N ARG A 329 -5.36 12.95 18.17
CA ARG A 329 -4.48 13.81 18.97
C ARG A 329 -5.27 14.88 19.72
N ASP A 330 -6.17 15.57 19.02
CA ASP A 330 -6.90 16.70 19.58
C ASP A 330 -8.05 16.28 20.51
N SER A 331 -8.81 15.24 20.11
CA SER A 331 -10.04 14.84 20.81
C SER A 331 -9.81 13.78 21.89
N VAL A 332 -8.72 13.01 21.82
CA VAL A 332 -8.46 11.89 22.76
C VAL A 332 -7.16 12.09 23.54
N VAL A 333 -6.02 12.21 22.84
CA VAL A 333 -4.71 12.24 23.51
C VAL A 333 -4.52 13.50 24.33
N LYS A 334 -4.87 14.64 23.79
CA LYS A 334 -4.74 15.93 24.49
C LYS A 334 -5.58 15.99 25.76
N PRO A 335 -6.89 15.67 25.77
CA PRO A 335 -7.69 15.61 27.00
C PRO A 335 -7.14 14.62 28.03
N PHE A 336 -6.64 13.46 27.60
CA PHE A 336 -6.00 12.50 28.50
C PHE A 336 -4.76 13.08 29.16
N ASN A 337 -3.84 13.63 28.38
CA ASN A 337 -2.59 14.18 28.88
C ASN A 337 -2.79 15.39 29.80
N GLU A 338 -3.73 16.28 29.50
CA GLU A 338 -4.02 17.47 30.28
C GLU A 338 -4.74 17.17 31.60
N GLN A 339 -5.65 16.18 31.63
CA GLN A 339 -6.56 15.98 32.74
C GLN A 339 -6.24 14.75 33.59
N LEU A 340 -5.61 13.71 33.02
CA LEU A 340 -5.45 12.41 33.66
C LEU A 340 -3.98 11.97 33.78
N ALA A 341 -3.21 11.96 32.71
CA ALA A 341 -1.90 11.31 32.63
C ALA A 341 -0.90 11.75 33.73
N ASN A 342 -0.90 13.04 34.08
CA ASN A 342 0.03 13.60 35.05
C ASN A 342 -0.46 13.48 36.50
N ASN A 343 -1.68 12.99 36.73
CA ASN A 343 -2.34 12.88 38.00
C ASN A 343 -2.42 11.43 38.45
N TYR A 344 -2.53 11.23 39.79
CA TYR A 344 -2.79 9.93 40.35
C TYR A 344 -4.21 9.45 39.95
N PRO A 345 -4.48 8.21 39.55
CA PRO A 345 -3.60 7.03 39.65
C PRO A 345 -2.69 6.77 38.43
N PHE A 346 -2.81 7.52 37.33
CA PHE A 346 -2.01 7.30 36.12
C PHE A 346 -0.53 7.61 36.36
N ASN A 347 -0.24 8.67 37.12
CA ASN A 347 1.10 8.94 37.64
C ASN A 347 1.17 8.61 39.15
N PRO A 348 1.71 7.45 39.52
CA PRO A 348 1.77 7.04 40.94
C PRO A 348 2.55 7.99 41.84
N ARG A 349 3.43 8.83 41.27
CA ARG A 349 4.25 9.80 42.01
C ARG A 349 3.58 11.15 42.19
N SER A 350 2.46 11.38 41.51
CA SER A 350 1.75 12.66 41.59
C SER A 350 1.10 12.84 42.96
N ALA A 351 1.29 14.03 43.51
CA ALA A 351 0.55 14.45 44.70
C ALA A 351 -0.88 14.89 44.39
N GLN A 352 -1.17 15.18 43.14
CA GLN A 352 -2.49 15.60 42.65
C GLN A 352 -3.27 14.38 42.15
N ASP A 353 -4.56 14.35 42.44
CA ASP A 353 -5.48 13.32 41.98
C ASP A 353 -6.15 13.74 40.67
N ALA A 354 -6.34 12.79 39.76
CA ALA A 354 -7.23 12.96 38.63
C ALA A 354 -8.67 13.16 39.13
N SER A 355 -9.39 14.12 38.53
CA SER A 355 -10.78 14.34 38.92
C SER A 355 -11.64 13.15 38.46
N LEU A 356 -12.61 12.75 39.29
CA LEU A 356 -13.54 11.66 38.93
C LEU A 356 -14.39 12.02 37.71
N ASP A 357 -14.75 13.28 37.54
CA ASP A 357 -15.50 13.74 36.37
C ASP A 357 -14.70 13.61 35.07
N ALA A 358 -13.37 13.92 35.11
CA ALA A 358 -12.51 13.75 33.95
C ALA A 358 -12.31 12.26 33.65
N PHE A 359 -12.10 11.42 34.66
CA PHE A 359 -11.98 9.98 34.53
C PHE A 359 -13.26 9.37 33.92
N GLU A 360 -14.42 9.74 34.46
CA GLU A 360 -15.72 9.27 33.99
C GLU A 360 -15.95 9.69 32.52
N ARG A 361 -15.77 10.98 32.20
CA ARG A 361 -15.93 11.46 30.81
C ARG A 361 -15.04 10.73 29.83
N PHE A 362 -13.84 10.35 30.24
CA PHE A 362 -12.88 9.71 29.35
C PHE A 362 -13.18 8.23 29.13
N PHE A 363 -13.45 7.45 30.21
CA PHE A 363 -13.51 5.99 30.16
C PHE A 363 -14.92 5.39 30.10
N LYS A 364 -15.97 6.11 30.50
CA LYS A 364 -17.32 5.54 30.52
C LYS A 364 -17.77 5.05 29.12
N PRO A 365 -18.77 4.14 29.05
CA PRO A 365 -19.47 3.87 27.81
C PRO A 365 -19.96 5.17 27.15
N ASP A 366 -19.76 5.31 25.84
CA ASP A 366 -20.02 6.55 25.09
C ASP A 366 -19.20 7.77 25.60
N GLY A 367 -18.14 7.55 26.34
CA GLY A 367 -17.16 8.56 26.73
C GLY A 367 -16.20 8.92 25.58
N ILE A 368 -15.22 9.79 25.86
CA ILE A 368 -14.30 10.31 24.83
C ILE A 368 -13.62 9.17 24.07
N LEU A 369 -12.99 8.24 24.76
CA LEU A 369 -12.22 7.17 24.13
C LEU A 369 -13.14 6.16 23.41
N ASP A 370 -14.25 5.78 24.06
CA ASP A 370 -15.18 4.82 23.47
C ASP A 370 -15.88 5.38 22.22
N THR A 371 -16.31 6.63 22.27
CA THR A 371 -16.91 7.31 21.12
C THR A 371 -15.94 7.36 19.93
N PHE A 372 -14.68 7.72 20.19
CA PHE A 372 -13.67 7.76 19.14
C PHE A 372 -13.41 6.37 18.57
N TYR A 373 -13.28 5.35 19.42
CA TYR A 373 -13.11 3.96 18.99
C TYR A 373 -14.27 3.49 18.11
N GLN A 374 -15.51 3.64 18.55
CA GLN A 374 -16.68 3.17 17.82
C GLN A 374 -16.89 3.91 16.50
N GLN A 375 -16.63 5.22 16.46
CA GLN A 375 -16.86 6.05 15.28
C GLN A 375 -15.73 5.99 14.26
N ASN A 376 -14.48 5.81 14.70
CA ASN A 376 -13.32 5.99 13.84
C ASN A 376 -12.44 4.73 13.71
N LEU A 377 -12.11 4.03 14.80
CA LEU A 377 -11.10 2.97 14.78
C LEU A 377 -11.67 1.58 14.51
N LYS A 378 -12.86 1.29 14.98
CA LYS A 378 -13.43 -0.06 14.98
C LYS A 378 -13.44 -0.71 13.60
N LEU A 379 -13.89 0.01 12.56
CA LEU A 379 -13.94 -0.53 11.21
C LEU A 379 -12.56 -0.81 10.62
N PHE A 380 -11.56 -0.02 10.99
CA PHE A 380 -10.18 -0.24 10.54
C PHE A 380 -9.55 -1.46 11.23
N ILE A 381 -9.83 -1.65 12.53
CA ILE A 381 -9.33 -2.79 13.31
C ILE A 381 -10.02 -4.08 12.88
N ASP A 382 -11.36 -4.07 12.76
CA ASP A 382 -12.15 -5.26 12.42
C ASP A 382 -11.89 -5.80 11.00
N ASN A 383 -11.37 -4.96 10.10
CA ASN A 383 -11.10 -5.34 8.70
C ASN A 383 -9.60 -5.49 8.38
N ASP A 384 -8.70 -5.43 9.36
CA ASP A 384 -7.24 -5.55 9.19
C ASP A 384 -6.69 -4.74 8.01
N LEU A 385 -7.16 -3.49 7.88
CA LEU A 385 -6.81 -2.64 6.74
C LEU A 385 -5.34 -2.21 6.77
N SER A 386 -4.67 -2.33 5.63
CA SER A 386 -3.33 -1.81 5.41
C SER A 386 -3.32 -0.69 4.37
N LEU A 387 -2.34 0.21 4.45
CA LEU A 387 -2.14 1.29 3.46
C LEU A 387 -1.46 0.79 2.18
N GLU A 388 -0.75 -0.33 2.23
CA GLU A 388 -0.01 -0.90 1.09
C GLU A 388 -0.41 -2.36 0.85
N ASP A 389 -0.57 -2.71 -0.43
CA ASP A 389 -0.76 -4.10 -0.85
C ASP A 389 0.53 -4.89 -0.57
N GLY A 390 0.49 -5.77 0.43
CA GLY A 390 1.47 -6.83 0.59
C GLY A 390 2.47 -6.70 1.74
N ASP A 391 2.52 -5.59 2.48
CA ASP A 391 3.31 -5.48 3.71
C ASP A 391 2.42 -5.27 4.94
N ASN A 392 2.85 -5.83 6.08
CA ASN A 392 2.18 -5.83 7.38
C ASN A 392 2.03 -4.43 8.03
N ASN A 393 1.82 -3.38 7.26
CA ASN A 393 1.58 -2.04 7.79
C ASN A 393 0.11 -1.90 8.18
N VAL A 394 -0.22 -2.45 9.33
CA VAL A 394 -1.51 -2.23 9.99
C VAL A 394 -1.70 -0.72 10.18
N ILE A 395 -2.86 -0.20 9.79
CA ILE A 395 -3.16 1.26 9.92
C ILE A 395 -3.14 1.70 11.38
N ILE A 396 -3.53 0.81 12.31
CA ILE A 396 -3.55 1.08 13.73
C ILE A 396 -2.42 0.29 14.41
N ARG A 397 -1.55 0.96 15.11
CA ARG A 397 -0.41 0.37 15.83
C ARG A 397 -0.87 -0.63 16.88
N GLU A 398 -0.11 -1.70 17.05
CA GLU A 398 -0.38 -2.74 18.06
C GLU A 398 -0.40 -2.19 19.50
N ASP A 399 0.45 -1.21 19.82
CA ASP A 399 0.47 -0.58 21.15
C ASP A 399 -0.82 0.21 21.43
N ILE A 400 -1.41 0.85 20.41
CA ILE A 400 -2.73 1.49 20.55
C ILE A 400 -3.81 0.45 20.80
N ILE A 401 -3.80 -0.66 20.08
CA ILE A 401 -4.76 -1.76 20.28
C ILE A 401 -4.65 -2.29 21.73
N ALA A 402 -3.44 -2.53 22.23
CA ALA A 402 -3.22 -2.97 23.59
C ALA A 402 -3.72 -1.95 24.63
N GLN A 403 -3.59 -0.65 24.36
CA GLN A 403 -4.13 0.40 25.23
C GLN A 403 -5.67 0.46 25.19
N LEU A 404 -6.29 0.21 24.05
CA LEU A 404 -7.74 0.09 23.93
C LEU A 404 -8.28 -1.12 24.73
N GLU A 405 -7.58 -2.25 24.71
CA GLU A 405 -7.91 -3.41 25.56
C GLU A 405 -7.79 -3.06 27.04
N THR A 406 -6.74 -2.33 27.43
CA THR A 406 -6.58 -1.87 28.82
C THR A 406 -7.70 -0.90 29.22
N ALA A 407 -8.09 0.00 28.31
CA ALA A 407 -9.24 0.89 28.54
C ALA A 407 -10.55 0.12 28.69
N GLN A 408 -10.72 -0.98 27.94
CA GLN A 408 -11.88 -1.85 28.10
C GLN A 408 -11.91 -2.50 29.49
N LYS A 409 -10.78 -2.98 29.99
CA LYS A 409 -10.67 -3.51 31.36
C LYS A 409 -11.02 -2.45 32.40
N ILE A 410 -10.52 -1.22 32.27
CA ILE A 410 -10.91 -0.09 33.13
C ILE A 410 -12.42 0.14 33.09
N ARG A 411 -13.02 0.10 31.88
CA ARG A 411 -14.47 0.27 31.72
C ARG A 411 -15.24 -0.85 32.41
N ASP A 412 -14.86 -2.10 32.24
CA ASP A 412 -15.52 -3.26 32.82
C ASP A 412 -15.45 -3.25 34.34
N ILE A 413 -14.34 -2.77 34.93
CA ILE A 413 -14.18 -2.65 36.37
C ILE A 413 -15.04 -1.51 36.95
N PHE A 414 -15.00 -0.34 36.33
CA PHE A 414 -15.51 0.89 36.96
C PHE A 414 -16.88 1.35 36.44
N PHE A 415 -17.38 0.79 35.33
CA PHE A 415 -18.65 1.20 34.72
C PHE A 415 -19.60 0.02 34.42
N SER A 416 -19.36 -1.14 35.02
CA SER A 416 -20.20 -2.33 34.86
C SER A 416 -21.58 -2.22 35.52
N LYS A 417 -21.77 -1.26 36.44
CA LYS A 417 -23.02 -1.06 37.17
C LYS A 417 -23.87 0.03 36.54
N GLN A 418 -25.20 -0.14 36.60
CA GLN A 418 -26.17 0.81 36.04
C GLN A 418 -26.11 2.23 36.65
N ASN A 419 -25.39 2.42 37.72
CA ASN A 419 -25.34 3.67 38.48
C ASN A 419 -24.11 4.56 38.17
N GLY A 420 -23.44 4.36 37.05
CA GLY A 420 -22.28 5.16 36.64
C GLY A 420 -20.96 4.67 37.22
N LEU A 421 -20.02 5.62 37.48
CA LEU A 421 -18.69 5.32 38.01
C LEU A 421 -18.73 4.63 39.36
N GLY A 422 -18.14 3.44 39.46
CA GLY A 422 -17.97 2.77 40.75
C GLY A 422 -17.54 1.32 40.64
N THR A 423 -16.91 0.85 41.71
CA THR A 423 -16.58 -0.58 41.87
C THR A 423 -16.92 -1.00 43.29
N SER A 424 -17.23 -2.28 43.52
CA SER A 424 -17.44 -2.87 44.82
C SER A 424 -16.44 -3.99 45.07
N PHE A 425 -16.13 -4.16 46.32
CA PHE A 425 -15.19 -5.17 46.79
C PHE A 425 -15.49 -5.55 48.22
N ALA A 426 -14.96 -6.68 48.67
CA ALA A 426 -15.09 -7.11 50.05
C ALA A 426 -13.72 -7.15 50.71
N VAL A 427 -13.65 -6.71 51.96
CA VAL A 427 -12.44 -6.74 52.80
C VAL A 427 -12.64 -7.70 53.94
N GLU A 428 -11.86 -8.77 53.97
CA GLU A 428 -11.82 -9.76 55.05
C GLU A 428 -10.66 -9.46 56.01
N THR A 429 -10.93 -9.43 57.30
CA THR A 429 -9.88 -9.31 58.31
C THR A 429 -9.15 -10.64 58.45
N VAL A 430 -7.81 -10.64 58.36
CA VAL A 430 -7.00 -11.86 58.42
C VAL A 430 -6.19 -11.96 59.71
N SER A 431 -5.35 -10.98 59.98
CA SER A 431 -4.49 -11.02 61.19
C SER A 431 -4.06 -9.63 61.62
N LEU A 432 -4.01 -9.45 62.96
CA LEU A 432 -3.47 -8.26 63.62
C LEU A 432 -2.30 -8.69 64.50
N SER A 433 -1.18 -7.99 64.46
CA SER A 433 0.00 -8.32 65.28
C SER A 433 -0.29 -8.20 66.76
N GLY A 434 0.34 -9.08 67.56
CA GLY A 434 0.03 -9.23 68.97
C GLY A 434 0.32 -8.00 69.86
N ASN A 435 1.13 -7.06 69.40
CA ASN A 435 1.41 -5.78 70.04
C ASN A 435 0.36 -4.69 69.76
N LYS A 436 -0.68 -5.02 69.00
CA LYS A 436 -1.81 -4.14 68.63
C LYS A 436 -3.10 -4.80 69.16
N ARG A 437 -3.97 -4.01 69.78
CA ARG A 437 -5.25 -4.48 70.31
C ARG A 437 -6.42 -4.25 69.36
N ARG A 438 -6.30 -3.27 68.46
CA ARG A 438 -7.39 -2.89 67.58
C ARG A 438 -6.85 -2.29 66.27
N SER A 439 -7.50 -2.58 65.18
CA SER A 439 -7.31 -1.99 63.90
C SER A 439 -8.62 -1.33 63.45
N VAL A 440 -8.55 -0.08 62.99
CA VAL A 440 -9.69 0.64 62.44
C VAL A 440 -9.28 1.08 61.01
N LEU A 441 -9.88 0.43 60.02
CA LEU A 441 -9.76 0.82 58.60
C LEU A 441 -11.00 1.65 58.25
N ASN A 442 -10.79 2.88 57.90
CA ASN A 442 -11.81 3.79 57.37
C ASN A 442 -11.52 4.04 55.90
N LEU A 443 -12.43 3.65 54.99
CA LEU A 443 -12.37 3.91 53.56
C LEU A 443 -13.52 4.85 53.20
N ASP A 444 -13.24 6.14 53.17
CA ASP A 444 -14.22 7.20 52.86
C ASP A 444 -15.49 7.11 53.69
N GLY A 445 -15.35 6.90 55.03
CA GLY A 445 -16.46 6.77 55.96
C GLY A 445 -16.99 5.34 56.14
N GLN A 446 -16.54 4.38 55.35
CA GLN A 446 -16.85 2.95 55.53
C GLN A 446 -15.85 2.32 56.48
N LEU A 447 -16.32 1.81 57.64
CA LEU A 447 -15.46 1.34 58.70
C LEU A 447 -15.34 -0.18 58.74
N VAL A 448 -14.09 -0.67 58.84
CA VAL A 448 -13.76 -2.07 59.15
C VAL A 448 -12.99 -2.08 60.47
N ASP A 449 -13.66 -2.46 61.55
CA ASP A 449 -13.13 -2.43 62.90
C ASP A 449 -12.81 -3.85 63.40
N TYR A 450 -11.57 -4.10 63.79
CA TYR A 450 -11.11 -5.42 64.18
C TYR A 450 -10.29 -5.37 65.48
N SER A 451 -10.68 -6.20 66.48
CA SER A 451 -10.08 -6.25 67.81
C SER A 451 -9.69 -7.68 68.20
N GLN A 452 -8.85 -8.35 67.39
CA GLN A 452 -8.33 -9.72 67.67
C GLN A 452 -9.44 -10.75 67.95
N GLY A 453 -10.51 -10.72 67.20
CA GLY A 453 -11.62 -11.62 67.36
C GLY A 453 -11.78 -12.58 66.18
N ARG A 454 -13.01 -12.96 65.97
CA ARG A 454 -13.36 -13.73 64.78
C ARG A 454 -13.23 -12.86 63.55
N ASN A 455 -12.55 -13.39 62.49
CA ASN A 455 -12.46 -12.71 61.23
C ASN A 455 -13.85 -12.52 60.62
N TYR A 456 -14.06 -11.41 59.94
CA TYR A 456 -15.28 -11.10 59.24
C TYR A 456 -14.99 -10.37 57.91
N THR A 457 -15.97 -10.34 57.04
CA THR A 457 -15.91 -9.71 55.74
C THR A 457 -16.84 -8.50 55.69
N ALA A 458 -16.32 -7.37 55.28
CA ALA A 458 -17.09 -6.14 55.07
C ALA A 458 -17.20 -5.86 53.55
N HIS A 459 -18.41 -5.54 53.07
CA HIS A 459 -18.65 -5.13 51.70
C HIS A 459 -18.53 -3.61 51.57
N LEU A 460 -17.71 -3.16 50.67
CA LEU A 460 -17.31 -1.76 50.54
C LEU A 460 -17.48 -1.33 49.08
N VAL A 461 -17.54 -0.03 48.86
CA VAL A 461 -17.67 0.56 47.54
C VAL A 461 -16.67 1.69 47.33
N TRP A 462 -16.33 1.94 46.09
CA TRP A 462 -15.60 3.12 45.64
C TRP A 462 -16.26 3.67 44.38
N PRO A 463 -16.43 5.02 44.24
CA PRO A 463 -16.34 6.00 45.32
C PRO A 463 -17.52 5.86 46.28
N ASN A 464 -17.32 6.26 47.54
CA ASN A 464 -18.41 6.33 48.48
C ASN A 464 -18.98 7.76 48.48
N ASN A 465 -20.24 7.93 48.09
CA ASN A 465 -20.93 9.22 47.98
C ASN A 465 -21.36 9.85 49.30
N MET A 466 -20.75 9.44 50.44
CA MET A 466 -21.01 10.06 51.71
C MET A 466 -20.43 11.48 51.75
N ARG A 467 -21.23 12.43 52.15
CA ARG A 467 -20.97 13.89 52.04
C ARG A 467 -19.79 14.42 52.85
N GLU A 468 -19.15 13.64 53.69
CA GLU A 468 -18.05 14.09 54.52
C GLU A 468 -16.80 13.23 54.33
N GLY A 469 -15.82 13.85 53.71
CA GLY A 469 -14.43 13.45 53.76
C GLY A 469 -14.00 12.32 52.84
N ASN A 470 -13.42 12.69 51.72
CA ASN A 470 -12.57 11.80 50.91
C ASN A 470 -11.27 11.48 51.68
N GLU A 471 -11.37 10.83 52.85
CA GLU A 471 -10.22 10.37 53.63
C GLU A 471 -10.26 8.86 53.78
N SER A 472 -9.17 8.20 53.41
CA SER A 472 -8.95 6.79 53.68
C SER A 472 -7.79 6.63 54.67
N LYS A 473 -8.04 5.91 55.78
CA LYS A 473 -7.14 5.86 56.92
C LYS A 473 -7.13 4.49 57.58
N LEU A 474 -5.95 4.00 57.87
CA LEU A 474 -5.75 2.83 58.73
C LEU A 474 -5.12 3.27 60.05
N THR A 475 -5.78 2.99 61.16
CA THR A 475 -5.29 3.29 62.51
C THR A 475 -5.03 1.98 63.27
N LEU A 476 -3.82 1.79 63.78
CA LEU A 476 -3.48 0.69 64.67
C LEU A 476 -3.33 1.23 66.08
N ILE A 477 -4.06 0.61 67.06
CA ILE A 477 -4.07 0.97 68.45
C ILE A 477 -3.26 -0.07 69.21
N GLY A 478 -2.21 0.35 69.91
CA GLY A 478 -1.32 -0.51 70.68
C GLY A 478 -1.93 -1.05 71.91
N THR A 479 -1.32 -2.09 72.53
CA THR A 479 -1.64 -2.66 73.80
C THR A 479 -1.11 -1.80 74.95
N SER A 480 -0.05 -1.02 74.72
CA SER A 480 0.48 -0.01 75.63
C SER A 480 -0.25 1.32 75.45
N GLY A 481 -0.33 2.17 76.47
CA GLY A 481 -1.08 3.44 76.47
C GLY A 481 -0.57 4.53 75.50
N ASN A 482 0.24 4.20 74.51
CA ASN A 482 0.76 5.12 73.53
C ASN A 482 -0.36 5.61 72.59
N ALA A 483 -0.22 6.81 72.07
CA ALA A 483 -1.15 7.38 71.10
C ALA A 483 -1.27 6.49 69.81
N PRO A 484 -2.48 6.32 69.28
CA PRO A 484 -2.69 5.55 68.04
C PRO A 484 -1.89 6.14 66.88
N ARG A 485 -1.35 5.28 66.05
CA ARG A 485 -0.65 5.68 64.82
C ARG A 485 -1.45 5.29 63.58
N SER A 486 -1.40 6.13 62.57
CA SER A 486 -2.20 5.97 61.38
C SER A 486 -1.39 6.21 60.09
N ILE A 487 -1.82 5.57 59.01
CA ILE A 487 -1.53 5.95 57.64
C ILE A 487 -2.83 6.55 57.07
N SER A 488 -2.77 7.72 56.47
CA SER A 488 -3.96 8.37 55.92
C SER A 488 -3.63 9.07 54.58
N PHE A 489 -4.63 9.06 53.71
CA PHE A 489 -4.63 9.75 52.44
C PHE A 489 -5.96 10.48 52.28
N SER A 490 -5.91 11.60 51.53
CA SER A 490 -7.10 12.40 51.22
C SER A 490 -7.25 12.50 49.69
N GLY A 491 -8.45 12.81 49.25
CA GLY A 491 -8.78 12.97 47.82
C GLY A 491 -9.64 11.84 47.26
N PRO A 492 -10.12 12.00 46.04
CA PRO A 492 -11.03 11.06 45.41
C PRO A 492 -10.46 9.66 45.21
N TRP A 493 -9.13 9.53 45.17
CA TRP A 493 -8.40 8.27 45.03
C TRP A 493 -7.75 7.78 46.37
N ALA A 494 -8.18 8.30 47.49
CA ALA A 494 -7.60 8.00 48.81
C ALA A 494 -7.59 6.51 49.11
N GLN A 495 -8.63 5.73 48.76
CA GLN A 495 -8.67 4.28 48.92
C GLN A 495 -7.56 3.60 48.13
N PHE A 496 -7.32 4.01 46.88
CA PHE A 496 -6.27 3.46 46.01
C PHE A 496 -4.88 3.77 46.55
N ARG A 497 -4.67 5.00 47.05
CA ARG A 497 -3.41 5.39 47.68
C ARG A 497 -3.14 4.57 48.95
N LEU A 498 -4.17 4.31 49.74
CA LEU A 498 -4.03 3.53 50.96
C LEU A 498 -3.67 2.08 50.65
N PHE A 499 -4.37 1.42 49.70
CA PHE A 499 -4.03 0.06 49.29
C PHE A 499 -2.62 -0.02 48.67
N GLY A 500 -2.24 0.97 47.86
CA GLY A 500 -0.89 1.07 47.30
C GLY A 500 0.23 1.29 48.31
N ALA A 501 -0.08 1.79 49.52
CA ALA A 501 0.88 1.92 50.61
C ALA A 501 1.10 0.60 51.38
N GLY A 502 0.24 -0.41 51.20
CA GLY A 502 0.39 -1.75 51.74
C GLY A 502 1.24 -2.67 50.87
N GLN A 503 1.75 -3.74 51.47
CA GLN A 503 2.43 -4.79 50.74
C GLN A 503 1.38 -5.77 50.18
N LEU A 504 1.24 -5.78 48.84
CA LEU A 504 0.33 -6.69 48.14
C LEU A 504 1.00 -8.05 47.93
N THR A 505 0.25 -9.14 48.20
CA THR A 505 0.69 -10.52 47.96
C THR A 505 -0.47 -11.38 47.49
N GLY A 506 -0.18 -12.51 46.83
CA GLY A 506 -1.17 -13.52 46.46
C GLY A 506 -2.27 -13.00 45.56
N VAL A 507 -1.92 -12.21 44.56
CA VAL A 507 -2.88 -11.70 43.54
C VAL A 507 -3.31 -12.85 42.65
N GLN A 508 -4.62 -13.18 42.68
CA GLN A 508 -5.22 -14.19 41.83
C GLN A 508 -6.69 -13.85 41.56
N ASP A 509 -7.09 -13.82 40.29
CA ASP A 509 -8.49 -13.57 39.88
C ASP A 509 -9.10 -12.32 40.54
N GLY A 510 -8.37 -11.21 40.53
CA GLY A 510 -8.77 -9.96 41.14
C GLY A 510 -8.64 -9.92 42.67
N ASN A 511 -8.47 -11.07 43.32
CA ASN A 511 -8.31 -11.17 44.79
C ASN A 511 -6.84 -10.97 45.18
N PHE A 512 -6.62 -10.35 46.36
CA PHE A 512 -5.27 -10.15 46.86
C PHE A 512 -5.25 -10.03 48.38
N THR A 513 -4.08 -10.24 48.95
CA THR A 513 -3.82 -10.00 50.38
C THR A 513 -2.97 -8.74 50.51
N VAL A 514 -3.35 -7.83 51.37
CA VAL A 514 -2.59 -6.60 51.65
C VAL A 514 -2.17 -6.58 53.11
N ARG A 515 -0.88 -6.33 53.34
CA ARG A 515 -0.29 -6.18 54.66
C ARG A 515 0.16 -4.74 54.88
N PHE A 516 -0.39 -4.12 55.87
CA PHE A 516 0.02 -2.79 56.33
C PHE A 516 0.94 -2.90 57.54
N SER A 517 1.99 -2.11 57.59
CA SER A 517 2.91 -2.00 58.74
C SER A 517 2.86 -0.58 59.27
N VAL A 518 2.45 -0.42 60.55
CA VAL A 518 2.29 0.87 61.19
C VAL A 518 2.85 0.80 62.61
N ASP A 519 3.85 1.59 62.90
CA ASP A 519 4.43 1.74 64.24
C ASP A 519 4.78 0.39 64.93
N GLY A 520 5.56 -0.41 64.18
CA GLY A 520 6.03 -1.72 64.64
C GLY A 520 4.95 -2.81 64.80
N GLY A 521 3.72 -2.54 64.35
CA GLY A 521 2.64 -3.51 64.26
C GLY A 521 2.19 -3.69 62.83
N ALA A 522 1.45 -4.76 62.55
CA ALA A 522 0.92 -5.04 61.22
C ALA A 522 -0.53 -5.50 61.26
N MET A 523 -1.28 -5.13 60.24
CA MET A 523 -2.63 -5.64 59.98
C MET A 523 -2.68 -6.19 58.54
N THR A 524 -3.27 -7.37 58.41
CA THR A 524 -3.43 -8.04 57.11
C THR A 524 -4.91 -8.16 56.78
N TYR A 525 -5.27 -7.74 55.59
CA TYR A 525 -6.59 -7.92 55.02
C TYR A 525 -6.50 -8.77 53.75
N ARG A 526 -7.57 -9.53 53.44
CA ARG A 526 -7.80 -10.13 52.14
C ARG A 526 -8.88 -9.33 51.47
N VAL A 527 -8.62 -8.94 50.22
CA VAL A 527 -9.54 -8.16 49.41
C VAL A 527 -10.08 -9.05 48.32
N HIS A 528 -11.40 -9.08 48.19
CA HIS A 528 -12.12 -9.82 47.18
C HIS A 528 -12.79 -8.81 46.24
N THR A 529 -12.54 -8.91 44.95
CA THR A 529 -13.13 -8.04 43.93
C THR A 529 -14.17 -8.78 43.09
N ASP A 530 -15.14 -8.06 42.57
CA ASP A 530 -16.20 -8.62 41.73
C ASP A 530 -15.72 -8.90 40.30
N THR A 531 -14.48 -8.49 39.95
CA THR A 531 -13.88 -8.60 38.63
C THR A 531 -12.62 -9.47 38.66
N GLU A 532 -12.28 -10.10 37.52
CA GLU A 532 -11.04 -10.87 37.39
C GLU A 532 -9.79 -9.99 37.50
N ASP A 533 -9.89 -8.75 37.02
CA ASP A 533 -8.84 -7.75 37.13
C ASP A 533 -8.95 -6.97 38.43
N ASN A 534 -7.81 -6.81 39.10
CA ASN A 534 -7.75 -6.09 40.39
C ASN A 534 -7.81 -4.57 40.17
N PRO A 535 -8.86 -3.87 40.63
CA PRO A 535 -8.99 -2.41 40.47
C PRO A 535 -7.88 -1.63 41.22
N PHE A 536 -7.29 -2.19 42.25
CA PHE A 536 -6.23 -1.57 43.05
C PHE A 536 -4.82 -1.92 42.54
N SER A 537 -4.72 -2.63 41.44
CA SER A 537 -3.44 -2.90 40.78
C SER A 537 -2.83 -1.60 40.23
N GLY A 538 -1.68 -1.21 40.75
CA GLY A 538 -0.98 -0.01 40.27
C GLY A 538 -0.61 -0.07 38.80
N GLY A 539 -0.47 -1.27 38.22
CA GLY A 539 -0.16 -1.49 36.83
C GLY A 539 -1.30 -1.11 35.86
N LEU A 540 -2.56 -1.27 36.31
CA LEU A 540 -3.73 -0.97 35.45
C LEU A 540 -3.73 0.47 34.93
N PHE A 541 -3.40 1.42 35.78
CA PHE A 541 -3.37 2.84 35.40
C PHE A 541 -1.99 3.33 34.98
N SER A 542 -0.93 2.90 35.69
CA SER A 542 0.43 3.41 35.43
C SER A 542 1.03 2.93 34.10
N GLN A 543 0.50 1.83 33.57
CA GLN A 543 0.88 1.33 32.24
C GLN A 543 -0.02 1.85 31.11
N PHE A 544 -1.12 2.51 31.45
CA PHE A 544 -1.99 3.13 30.47
C PHE A 544 -1.39 4.44 29.96
N GLY A 545 -1.21 4.53 28.65
CA GLY A 545 -0.71 5.71 27.99
C GLY A 545 -1.12 5.70 26.53
N LEU A 546 -1.24 6.86 25.91
CA LEU A 546 -1.66 7.02 24.53
C LEU A 546 -0.56 7.67 23.71
N SER A 547 -0.21 7.05 22.59
CA SER A 547 0.68 7.65 21.61
C SER A 547 -0.03 8.78 20.84
N ASP A 548 0.72 9.80 20.45
CA ASP A 548 0.23 10.88 19.58
C ASP A 548 -0.05 10.39 18.16
N THR A 549 0.52 9.27 17.75
CA THR A 549 0.35 8.67 16.42
C THR A 549 -0.45 7.39 16.49
N LEU A 550 -1.33 7.16 15.51
CA LEU A 550 -2.15 5.97 15.37
C LEU A 550 -1.47 4.86 14.55
N TYR A 551 -0.56 5.22 13.65
CA TYR A 551 0.12 4.32 12.72
C TYR A 551 1.63 4.54 12.67
#